data_3f9c5570507b70c7d7dca2c25ed6871b
#
_entry.id   3f9c5570507b70c7d7dca2c25ed6871b
#
_cell.length_a   1.000
_cell.length_b   1.000
_cell.length_c   1.000
_cell.angle_alpha   90.00
_cell.angle_beta   90.00
_cell.angle_gamma   90.00
#
_symmetry.space_group_name_H-M   'P 1'
#
loop_
_entity.id
_entity.type
_entity.pdbx_description
1 polymer ?
#
loop_
_entity_poly.entity_id
_entity_poly.type
_entity_poly.pdbx_seq_one_letter_code
_entity_poly.pdbx_strand_id
1 'polypeptide(L)'
;MMTAAAVSNLGHLPIVDGLGLEVRGDLGLNVFNSRALLLLQELGLESVTVSAELRHQQVRDLRKYIPCEAVVYGRLPLMVTENCPLRCSGQCSAGNGGVLTDRTGARFPVLCGHGCRPEIQNSRPLYLADKPEWKKCGLRWARLRLTTETAEEALDILQRYQGSDFPAPAGFTRGLFYRGVE
;
A
#
# COMPACT_ATOMS: atom_id res chain seq x y z
N MET A 1 7.56 -6.73 -22.80
CA MET A 1 7.86 -5.28 -22.95
C MET A 1 7.20 -4.56 -21.78
N MET A 2 7.92 -3.68 -21.09
CA MET A 2 7.36 -2.91 -19.98
C MET A 2 6.46 -1.80 -20.55
N THR A 3 5.23 -1.66 -20.03
CA THR A 3 4.23 -0.70 -20.54
C THR A 3 3.90 0.39 -19.53
N ALA A 4 4.22 0.19 -18.25
CA ALA A 4 3.93 1.15 -17.19
C ALA A 4 5.03 1.17 -16.12
N ALA A 5 5.16 2.29 -15.43
CA ALA A 5 6.06 2.48 -14.28
C ALA A 5 5.27 3.01 -13.08
N ALA A 6 5.49 2.43 -11.90
CA ALA A 6 4.96 2.96 -10.64
C ALA A 6 5.99 3.91 -10.02
N VAL A 7 5.57 5.12 -9.65
CA VAL A 7 6.41 6.15 -9.06
C VAL A 7 5.92 6.49 -7.66
N SER A 8 6.81 6.38 -6.67
CA SER A 8 6.52 6.67 -5.27
C SER A 8 7.08 8.03 -4.80
N ASN A 9 7.75 8.76 -5.69
CA ASN A 9 8.36 10.05 -5.41
C ASN A 9 8.31 10.93 -6.67
N LEU A 10 8.04 12.22 -6.52
CA LEU A 10 8.01 13.16 -7.64
C LEU A 10 9.35 13.24 -8.38
N GLY A 11 10.46 13.04 -7.68
CA GLY A 11 11.80 12.96 -8.27
C GLY A 11 12.02 11.78 -9.23
N HIS A 12 11.11 10.79 -9.25
CA HIS A 12 11.14 9.70 -10.23
C HIS A 12 10.59 10.12 -11.60
N LEU A 13 9.78 11.19 -11.66
CA LEU A 13 9.14 11.61 -12.91
C LEU A 13 10.14 11.92 -14.02
N PRO A 14 11.22 12.69 -13.79
CA PRO A 14 12.23 12.93 -14.81
C PRO A 14 12.96 11.67 -15.29
N ILE A 15 12.99 10.61 -14.46
CA ILE A 15 13.68 9.34 -14.79
C ILE A 15 12.83 8.53 -15.80
N VAL A 16 11.50 8.60 -15.69
CA VAL A 16 10.57 7.86 -16.55
C VAL A 16 10.10 8.67 -17.76
N ASP A 17 10.40 9.97 -17.76
CA ASP A 17 10.04 10.87 -18.85
C ASP A 17 10.70 10.44 -20.17
N GLY A 18 9.94 10.51 -21.26
CA GLY A 18 10.41 10.12 -22.60
C GLY A 18 10.57 8.59 -22.83
N LEU A 19 10.29 7.74 -21.84
CA LEU A 19 10.39 6.29 -22.01
C LEU A 19 9.15 5.65 -22.65
N GLY A 20 8.10 6.42 -22.94
CA GLY A 20 6.83 5.92 -23.54
C GLY A 20 6.07 4.98 -22.60
N LEU A 21 6.22 5.12 -21.30
CA LEU A 21 5.55 4.32 -20.28
C LEU A 21 4.35 5.08 -19.70
N GLU A 22 3.28 4.35 -19.37
CA GLU A 22 2.24 4.86 -18.48
C GLU A 22 2.84 5.12 -17.09
N VAL A 23 2.69 6.33 -16.57
CA VAL A 23 3.19 6.68 -15.24
C VAL A 23 2.04 6.57 -14.23
N ARG A 24 2.22 5.68 -13.24
CA ARG A 24 1.25 5.44 -12.17
C ARG A 24 1.81 5.87 -10.83
N GLY A 25 1.10 6.75 -10.13
CA GLY A 25 1.50 7.19 -8.78
C GLY A 25 1.22 6.10 -7.74
N ASP A 26 2.23 5.80 -6.92
CA ASP A 26 2.13 4.83 -5.84
C ASP A 26 1.92 5.49 -4.47
N LEU A 27 1.71 4.71 -3.41
CA LEU A 27 1.45 5.12 -2.03
C LEU A 27 2.41 6.20 -1.52
N GLY A 28 3.67 6.17 -1.94
CA GLY A 28 4.69 7.13 -1.51
C GLY A 28 4.42 8.58 -1.92
N LEU A 29 3.53 8.82 -2.91
CA LEU A 29 3.08 10.17 -3.25
C LEU A 29 2.11 10.76 -2.22
N ASN A 30 1.60 9.94 -1.32
CA ASN A 30 0.73 10.31 -0.20
C ASN A 30 -0.42 11.25 -0.60
N VAL A 31 -1.20 10.84 -1.58
CA VAL A 31 -2.30 11.65 -2.13
C VAL A 31 -3.46 11.74 -1.14
N PHE A 32 -3.67 12.92 -0.60
CA PHE A 32 -4.61 13.17 0.50
C PHE A 32 -5.80 14.07 0.14
N ASN A 33 -5.76 14.76 -0.99
CA ASN A 33 -6.80 15.71 -1.39
C ASN A 33 -6.93 15.86 -2.91
N SER A 34 -8.02 16.49 -3.34
CA SER A 34 -8.33 16.69 -4.76
C SER A 34 -7.35 17.61 -5.50
N ARG A 35 -6.66 18.51 -4.80
CA ARG A 35 -5.64 19.39 -5.41
C ARG A 35 -4.39 18.61 -5.80
N ALA A 36 -3.98 17.65 -4.95
CA ALA A 36 -2.89 16.74 -5.29
C ALA A 36 -3.25 15.89 -6.54
N LEU A 37 -4.50 15.40 -6.64
CA LEU A 37 -4.96 14.67 -7.82
C LEU A 37 -4.90 15.51 -9.10
N LEU A 38 -5.30 16.79 -9.03
CA LEU A 38 -5.21 17.72 -10.16
C LEU A 38 -3.76 17.94 -10.59
N LEU A 39 -2.86 18.21 -9.62
CA LEU A 39 -1.44 18.38 -9.91
C LEU A 39 -0.82 17.16 -10.58
N LEU A 40 -1.14 15.96 -10.07
CA LEU A 40 -0.61 14.73 -10.65
C LEU A 40 -1.15 14.46 -12.06
N GLN A 41 -2.39 14.87 -12.35
CA GLN A 41 -2.93 14.89 -13.71
C GLN A 41 -2.13 15.82 -14.61
N GLU A 42 -1.87 17.05 -14.16
CA GLU A 42 -1.08 18.04 -14.90
C GLU A 42 0.36 17.58 -15.15
N LEU A 43 0.91 16.76 -14.24
CA LEU A 43 2.22 16.11 -14.38
C LEU A 43 2.19 14.86 -15.28
N GLY A 44 1.05 14.52 -15.88
CA GLY A 44 0.93 13.43 -16.83
C GLY A 44 0.79 12.03 -16.23
N LEU A 45 0.40 11.91 -14.94
CA LEU A 45 0.14 10.58 -14.37
C LEU A 45 -1.20 10.02 -14.88
N GLU A 46 -1.19 8.75 -15.25
CA GLU A 46 -2.37 8.03 -15.73
C GLU A 46 -3.30 7.55 -14.62
N SER A 47 -2.74 7.32 -13.44
CA SER A 47 -3.49 6.88 -12.26
C SER A 47 -2.68 7.09 -10.98
N VAL A 48 -3.34 6.96 -9.83
CA VAL A 48 -2.66 7.11 -8.55
C VAL A 48 -3.29 6.26 -7.44
N THR A 49 -2.46 5.78 -6.52
CA THR A 49 -2.90 5.18 -5.27
C THR A 49 -3.11 6.29 -4.24
N VAL A 50 -4.33 6.41 -3.72
CA VAL A 50 -4.64 7.38 -2.66
C VAL A 50 -4.06 6.94 -1.31
N SER A 51 -3.83 7.89 -0.42
CA SER A 51 -3.27 7.61 0.91
C SER A 51 -4.14 6.62 1.69
N ALA A 52 -3.50 5.64 2.32
CA ALA A 52 -4.14 4.68 3.21
C ALA A 52 -4.61 5.32 4.55
N GLU A 53 -4.27 6.56 4.79
CA GLU A 53 -4.67 7.35 5.97
C GLU A 53 -6.04 8.03 5.79
N LEU A 54 -6.57 8.05 4.57
CA LEU A 54 -7.89 8.60 4.28
C LEU A 54 -9.01 7.69 4.79
N ARG A 55 -10.02 8.29 5.43
CA ARG A 55 -11.29 7.60 5.71
C ARG A 55 -12.04 7.33 4.40
N HIS A 56 -12.87 6.28 4.39
CA HIS A 56 -13.67 5.94 3.20
C HIS A 56 -14.54 7.11 2.69
N GLN A 57 -15.09 7.94 3.60
CA GLN A 57 -15.84 9.14 3.22
C GLN A 57 -14.95 10.15 2.49
N GLN A 58 -13.74 10.39 3.00
CA GLN A 58 -12.78 11.28 2.36
C GLN A 58 -12.39 10.75 0.97
N VAL A 59 -12.11 9.44 0.85
CA VAL A 59 -11.82 8.82 -0.45
C VAL A 59 -13.00 8.97 -1.42
N ARG A 60 -14.24 8.76 -0.95
CA ARG A 60 -15.46 8.95 -1.74
C ARG A 60 -15.59 10.39 -2.23
N ASP A 61 -15.35 11.35 -1.35
CA ASP A 61 -15.62 12.78 -1.58
C ASP A 61 -14.47 13.48 -2.35
N LEU A 62 -13.33 12.80 -2.58
CA LEU A 62 -12.30 13.29 -3.49
C LEU A 62 -12.86 13.52 -4.89
N ARG A 63 -12.62 14.70 -5.46
CA ARG A 63 -12.79 14.91 -6.89
C ARG A 63 -11.62 14.23 -7.62
N LYS A 64 -11.94 13.10 -8.27
CA LYS A 64 -10.97 12.25 -8.95
C LYS A 64 -10.74 12.75 -10.37
N TYR A 65 -9.70 13.55 -10.57
CA TYR A 65 -9.31 14.07 -11.88
C TYR A 65 -8.64 12.99 -12.74
N ILE A 66 -8.02 11.99 -12.10
CA ILE A 66 -7.44 10.80 -12.73
C ILE A 66 -7.97 9.54 -12.03
N PRO A 67 -7.91 8.37 -12.67
CA PRO A 67 -8.26 7.10 -12.05
C PRO A 67 -7.51 6.89 -10.74
N CYS A 68 -8.25 6.56 -9.68
CA CYS A 68 -7.71 6.32 -8.37
C CYS A 68 -7.77 4.85 -7.97
N GLU A 69 -6.76 4.44 -7.24
CA GLU A 69 -6.64 3.14 -6.61
C GLU A 69 -6.55 3.31 -5.09
N ALA A 70 -7.01 2.35 -4.31
CA ALA A 70 -6.72 2.27 -2.88
C ALA A 70 -6.23 0.86 -2.50
N VAL A 71 -5.34 0.79 -1.51
CA VAL A 71 -4.98 -0.48 -0.89
C VAL A 71 -6.15 -0.93 -0.02
N VAL A 72 -6.70 -2.10 -0.31
CA VAL A 72 -7.80 -2.70 0.43
C VAL A 72 -7.38 -3.94 1.22
N TYR A 73 -6.21 -4.49 0.88
CA TYR A 73 -5.58 -5.60 1.58
C TYR A 73 -4.06 -5.43 1.67
N GLY A 74 -3.52 -5.90 2.79
CA GLY A 74 -2.09 -6.13 2.97
C GLY A 74 -1.49 -5.33 4.12
N ARG A 75 -0.24 -5.62 4.41
CA ARG A 75 0.50 -4.92 5.47
C ARG A 75 0.93 -3.55 4.95
N LEU A 76 0.48 -2.50 5.62
CA LEU A 76 0.90 -1.15 5.30
C LEU A 76 2.32 -0.90 5.83
N PRO A 77 3.17 -0.19 5.08
CA PRO A 77 4.48 0.22 5.57
C PRO A 77 4.31 1.21 6.72
N LEU A 78 5.03 0.98 7.80
CA LEU A 78 5.08 1.89 8.95
C LEU A 78 6.31 2.79 8.87
N MET A 79 7.43 2.25 8.39
CA MET A 79 8.70 2.95 8.40
C MET A 79 9.66 2.35 7.37
N VAL A 80 10.43 3.22 6.72
CA VAL A 80 11.64 2.86 5.97
C VAL A 80 12.82 3.40 6.75
N THR A 81 13.85 2.60 6.97
CA THR A 81 15.03 3.01 7.75
C THR A 81 16.32 2.88 6.95
N GLU A 82 17.24 3.82 7.15
CA GLU A 82 18.61 3.72 6.62
C GLU A 82 19.45 2.72 7.43
N ASN A 83 19.22 2.67 8.75
CA ASN A 83 19.89 1.71 9.63
C ASN A 83 19.03 0.46 9.79
N CYS A 84 19.52 -0.68 9.34
CA CYS A 84 18.79 -1.94 9.44
C CYS A 84 18.72 -2.44 10.89
N PRO A 85 17.53 -2.47 11.52
CA PRO A 85 17.38 -2.93 12.90
C PRO A 85 17.72 -4.41 13.06
N LEU A 86 17.52 -5.23 12.03
CA LEU A 86 17.88 -6.65 12.04
C LEU A 86 19.41 -6.84 12.06
N ARG A 87 20.14 -5.97 11.37
CA ARG A 87 21.61 -5.99 11.37
C ARG A 87 22.14 -5.58 12.74
N CYS A 88 21.57 -4.53 13.33
CA CYS A 88 21.96 -4.04 14.65
C CYS A 88 21.71 -5.08 15.76
N SER A 89 20.65 -5.90 15.61
CA SER A 89 20.30 -6.97 16.58
C SER A 89 20.97 -8.33 16.27
N GLY A 90 21.80 -8.43 15.24
CA GLY A 90 22.43 -9.69 14.84
C GLY A 90 21.45 -10.69 14.17
N GLN A 91 20.25 -10.27 13.83
CA GLN A 91 19.20 -11.12 13.24
C GLN A 91 19.14 -11.03 11.70
N CYS A 92 20.07 -10.32 11.09
CA CYS A 92 20.09 -10.16 9.63
C CYS A 92 20.53 -11.47 8.95
N SER A 93 19.64 -12.03 8.14
CA SER A 93 19.91 -13.22 7.31
C SER A 93 20.15 -12.83 5.84
N ALA A 94 21.20 -12.08 5.56
CA ALA A 94 21.68 -11.78 4.21
C ALA A 94 20.59 -11.35 3.20
N GLY A 95 19.71 -10.42 3.60
CA GLY A 95 18.70 -9.84 2.71
C GLY A 95 17.33 -10.53 2.70
N ASN A 96 17.13 -11.61 3.45
CA ASN A 96 15.86 -12.33 3.48
C ASN A 96 14.78 -11.68 4.36
N GLY A 97 15.05 -10.49 4.93
CA GLY A 97 14.12 -9.87 5.88
C GLY A 97 14.11 -10.56 7.24
N GLY A 98 13.11 -10.29 8.03
CA GLY A 98 12.96 -10.83 9.38
C GLY A 98 11.72 -10.30 10.09
N VAL A 99 11.70 -10.41 11.41
CA VAL A 99 10.59 -9.95 12.24
C VAL A 99 11.12 -9.20 13.44
N LEU A 100 10.63 -8.01 13.68
CA LEU A 100 10.81 -7.30 14.94
C LEU A 100 9.64 -7.62 15.86
N THR A 101 9.94 -7.83 17.13
CA THR A 101 8.89 -8.06 18.16
C THR A 101 8.97 -6.93 19.16
N ASP A 102 7.84 -6.27 19.41
CA ASP A 102 7.76 -5.21 20.40
C ASP A 102 7.61 -5.78 21.83
N ARG A 103 7.59 -4.89 22.83
CA ARG A 103 7.43 -5.26 24.24
C ARG A 103 6.09 -5.94 24.58
N THR A 104 5.09 -5.82 23.69
CA THR A 104 3.77 -6.45 23.86
C THR A 104 3.66 -7.78 23.15
N GLY A 105 4.72 -8.22 22.46
CA GLY A 105 4.74 -9.44 21.67
C GLY A 105 4.19 -9.28 20.25
N ALA A 106 3.84 -8.06 19.81
CA ALA A 106 3.40 -7.83 18.44
C ALA A 106 4.57 -7.97 17.46
N ARG A 107 4.35 -8.69 16.37
CA ARG A 107 5.36 -9.07 15.39
C ARG A 107 5.23 -8.21 14.13
N PHE A 108 6.28 -7.46 13.81
CA PHE A 108 6.36 -6.55 12.66
C PHE A 108 7.32 -7.16 11.63
N PRO A 109 6.81 -7.64 10.49
CA PRO A 109 7.68 -8.10 9.40
C PRO A 109 8.58 -6.96 8.89
N VAL A 110 9.82 -7.30 8.59
CA VAL A 110 10.80 -6.39 8.02
C VAL A 110 11.17 -6.91 6.64
N LEU A 111 10.83 -6.16 5.62
CA LEU A 111 11.19 -6.47 4.24
C LEU A 111 12.51 -5.78 3.92
N CYS A 112 13.48 -6.53 3.40
CA CYS A 112 14.74 -5.96 2.95
C CYS A 112 14.56 -5.32 1.58
N GLY A 113 14.77 -4.01 1.50
CA GLY A 113 14.81 -3.26 0.26
C GLY A 113 16.21 -3.20 -0.36
N HIS A 114 16.29 -2.60 -1.54
CA HIS A 114 17.56 -2.34 -2.20
C HIS A 114 18.48 -1.47 -1.33
N GLY A 115 19.78 -1.79 -1.29
CA GLY A 115 20.77 -1.01 -0.53
C GLY A 115 20.63 -1.14 1.00
N CYS A 116 20.07 -2.23 1.51
CA CYS A 116 19.83 -2.45 2.94
C CYS A 116 18.92 -1.38 3.59
N ARG A 117 17.97 -0.83 2.85
CA ARG A 117 16.90 0.02 3.35
C ARG A 117 15.67 -0.83 3.66
N PRO A 118 15.54 -1.33 4.89
CA PRO A 118 14.40 -2.18 5.24
C PRO A 118 13.12 -1.36 5.44
N GLU A 119 12.03 -1.97 5.02
CA GLU A 119 10.67 -1.49 5.25
C GLU A 119 10.03 -2.31 6.37
N ILE A 120 9.67 -1.65 7.46
CA ILE A 120 8.95 -2.27 8.58
C ILE A 120 7.48 -2.24 8.27
N GLN A 121 6.86 -3.42 8.24
CA GLN A 121 5.44 -3.59 7.94
C GLN A 121 4.60 -3.58 9.21
N ASN A 122 3.34 -3.18 9.08
CA ASN A 122 2.36 -3.32 10.17
C ASN A 122 2.27 -4.78 10.64
N SER A 123 2.13 -4.99 11.93
CA SER A 123 1.96 -6.30 12.54
C SER A 123 0.71 -7.04 12.07
N ARG A 124 -0.32 -6.31 11.63
CA ARG A 124 -1.59 -6.86 11.13
C ARG A 124 -1.86 -6.36 9.72
N PRO A 125 -2.29 -7.22 8.78
CA PRO A 125 -2.70 -6.78 7.47
C PRO A 125 -4.00 -5.98 7.52
N LEU A 126 -4.11 -4.95 6.69
CA LEU A 126 -5.38 -4.33 6.35
C LEU A 126 -6.28 -5.37 5.67
N TYR A 127 -7.56 -5.41 6.02
CA TYR A 127 -8.54 -6.28 5.38
C TYR A 127 -9.88 -5.57 5.27
N LEU A 128 -10.43 -5.46 4.06
CA LEU A 128 -11.67 -4.76 3.76
C LEU A 128 -12.64 -5.58 2.87
N ALA A 129 -12.37 -6.87 2.59
CA ALA A 129 -13.20 -7.66 1.67
C ALA A 129 -14.66 -7.75 2.09
N ASP A 130 -14.92 -7.88 3.41
CA ASP A 130 -16.25 -7.97 4.02
C ASP A 130 -16.96 -6.61 4.18
N LYS A 131 -16.35 -5.52 3.65
CA LYS A 131 -16.88 -4.15 3.76
C LYS A 131 -17.24 -3.61 2.38
N PRO A 132 -18.54 -3.29 2.13
CA PRO A 132 -18.96 -2.81 0.82
C PRO A 132 -18.58 -1.34 0.54
N GLU A 133 -18.19 -0.58 1.57
CA GLU A 133 -18.01 0.87 1.48
C GLU A 133 -16.89 1.25 0.50
N TRP A 134 -15.78 0.50 0.45
CA TRP A 134 -14.69 0.80 -0.47
C TRP A 134 -15.11 0.68 -1.94
N LYS A 135 -16.06 -0.23 -2.26
CA LYS A 135 -16.62 -0.38 -3.61
C LYS A 135 -17.41 0.86 -4.06
N LYS A 136 -17.89 1.66 -3.09
CA LYS A 136 -18.68 2.88 -3.32
C LYS A 136 -17.83 4.15 -3.30
N CYS A 137 -16.52 4.04 -3.14
CA CYS A 137 -15.62 5.19 -3.11
C CYS A 137 -15.24 5.75 -4.49
N GLY A 138 -15.78 5.21 -5.58
CA GLY A 138 -15.46 5.66 -6.94
C GLY A 138 -14.01 5.37 -7.36
N LEU A 139 -13.44 4.30 -6.83
CA LEU A 139 -12.11 3.81 -7.19
C LEU A 139 -12.18 3.04 -8.51
N ARG A 140 -11.14 3.18 -9.34
CA ARG A 140 -10.99 2.38 -10.55
C ARG A 140 -10.44 1.00 -10.25
N TRP A 141 -9.52 0.92 -9.26
CA TRP A 141 -8.88 -0.33 -8.86
C TRP A 141 -8.81 -0.44 -7.33
N ALA A 142 -8.76 -1.67 -6.86
CA ALA A 142 -8.48 -2.05 -5.49
C ALA A 142 -7.20 -2.88 -5.47
N ARG A 143 -6.21 -2.42 -4.71
CA ARG A 143 -4.90 -3.09 -4.63
C ARG A 143 -4.87 -4.09 -3.48
N LEU A 144 -4.48 -5.31 -3.78
CA LEU A 144 -4.09 -6.31 -2.80
C LEU A 144 -2.55 -6.32 -2.72
N ARG A 145 -2.01 -5.88 -1.59
CA ARG A 145 -0.57 -5.81 -1.36
C ARG A 145 -0.11 -7.07 -0.64
N LEU A 146 0.22 -8.09 -1.40
CA LEU A 146 0.76 -9.35 -0.91
C LEU A 146 2.27 -9.21 -0.70
N THR A 147 2.76 -9.43 0.52
CA THR A 147 4.17 -9.21 0.88
C THR A 147 4.77 -10.34 1.71
N THR A 148 4.00 -10.95 2.60
CA THR A 148 4.46 -11.99 3.52
C THR A 148 3.65 -13.27 3.39
N GLU A 149 2.62 -13.24 2.58
CA GLU A 149 1.69 -14.33 2.36
C GLU A 149 2.34 -15.44 1.52
N THR A 150 2.05 -16.68 1.85
CA THR A 150 2.36 -17.83 1.00
C THR A 150 1.47 -17.82 -0.25
N ALA A 151 1.78 -18.66 -1.23
CA ALA A 151 0.95 -18.79 -2.44
C ALA A 151 -0.49 -19.22 -2.11
N GLU A 152 -0.67 -20.13 -1.15
CA GLU A 152 -1.98 -20.60 -0.71
C GLU A 152 -2.79 -19.50 -0.02
N GLU A 153 -2.15 -18.75 0.91
CA GLU A 153 -2.76 -17.59 1.56
C GLU A 153 -3.14 -16.52 0.55
N ALA A 154 -2.29 -16.25 -0.44
CA ALA A 154 -2.56 -15.28 -1.50
C ALA A 154 -3.79 -15.70 -2.34
N LEU A 155 -3.93 -16.97 -2.67
CA LEU A 155 -5.09 -17.50 -3.39
C LEU A 155 -6.38 -17.38 -2.55
N ASP A 156 -6.34 -17.71 -1.27
CA ASP A 156 -7.48 -17.54 -0.35
C ASP A 156 -7.93 -16.08 -0.29
N ILE A 157 -6.98 -15.14 -0.19
CA ILE A 157 -7.27 -13.72 -0.19
C ILE A 157 -7.92 -13.27 -1.50
N LEU A 158 -7.38 -13.68 -2.65
CA LEU A 158 -7.95 -13.36 -3.95
C LEU A 158 -9.41 -13.85 -4.05
N GLN A 159 -9.71 -15.07 -3.61
CA GLN A 159 -11.05 -15.62 -3.59
C GLN A 159 -12.00 -14.80 -2.71
N ARG A 160 -11.55 -14.35 -1.53
CA ARG A 160 -12.32 -13.49 -0.61
C ARG A 160 -12.67 -12.14 -1.24
N TYR A 161 -11.80 -11.57 -2.06
CA TYR A 161 -12.08 -10.30 -2.75
C TYR A 161 -12.92 -10.47 -4.01
N GLN A 162 -13.00 -11.67 -4.57
CA GLN A 162 -13.89 -12.03 -5.69
C GLN A 162 -15.29 -12.45 -5.23
N GLY A 163 -15.40 -13.10 -4.07
CA GLY A 163 -16.66 -13.55 -3.46
C GLY A 163 -17.15 -12.61 -2.36
N SER A 164 -18.39 -12.79 -1.90
CA SER A 164 -19.02 -11.91 -0.90
C SER A 164 -19.20 -12.54 0.49
N ASP A 165 -19.03 -13.84 0.66
CA ASP A 165 -19.53 -14.57 1.85
C ASP A 165 -18.42 -15.23 2.72
N PHE A 166 -17.22 -14.72 2.66
CA PHE A 166 -16.16 -15.23 3.52
C PHE A 166 -16.08 -14.43 4.84
N PRO A 167 -16.03 -15.09 6.00
CA PRO A 167 -15.80 -14.41 7.25
C PRO A 167 -14.40 -13.77 7.25
N ALA A 168 -14.27 -12.63 7.92
CA ALA A 168 -12.98 -11.98 8.04
C ALA A 168 -11.97 -12.92 8.75
N PRO A 169 -10.71 -12.99 8.28
CA PRO A 169 -9.68 -13.78 8.95
C PRO A 169 -9.37 -13.22 10.34
N ALA A 170 -8.81 -14.04 11.23
CA ALA A 170 -8.33 -13.53 12.51
C ALA A 170 -7.09 -12.63 12.33
N GLY A 171 -6.88 -11.68 13.25
CA GLY A 171 -5.63 -10.93 13.32
C GLY A 171 -5.42 -9.84 12.26
N PHE A 172 -6.48 -9.29 11.70
CA PHE A 172 -6.43 -8.16 10.74
C PHE A 172 -6.64 -6.79 11.42
N THR A 173 -6.45 -5.72 10.64
CA THR A 173 -6.83 -4.36 11.00
C THR A 173 -7.70 -3.72 9.91
N ARG A 174 -8.50 -2.72 10.27
CA ARG A 174 -9.20 -1.85 9.31
C ARG A 174 -8.38 -0.61 8.96
N GLY A 175 -7.18 -0.48 9.50
CA GLY A 175 -6.37 0.72 9.34
C GLY A 175 -7.12 1.97 9.79
N LEU A 176 -6.95 3.04 9.05
CA LEU A 176 -7.63 4.32 9.27
C LEU A 176 -8.93 4.49 8.45
N PHE A 177 -9.35 3.43 7.73
CA PHE A 177 -10.49 3.47 6.80
C PHE A 177 -11.80 3.99 7.43
N TYR A 178 -12.01 3.77 8.73
CA TYR A 178 -13.19 4.27 9.47
C TYR A 178 -12.87 5.44 10.40
N ARG A 179 -11.64 5.57 10.88
CA ARG A 179 -11.27 6.58 11.90
C ARG A 179 -10.64 7.82 11.30
N GLY A 180 -9.80 7.66 10.27
CA GLY A 180 -8.97 8.73 9.71
C GLY A 180 -7.82 9.10 10.65
N VAL A 181 -7.06 10.12 10.22
CA VAL A 181 -6.10 10.84 11.06
C VAL A 181 -6.87 12.01 11.69
N GLU A 182 -6.83 12.14 13.00
CA GLU A 182 -7.38 13.28 13.75
C GLU A 182 -6.38 14.43 13.79
#